data_152d367649a242138e80ca56c6a547da
#
_entry.id   152d367649a242138e80ca56c6a547da
#
_cell.length_a   1.000
_cell.length_b   1.000
_cell.length_c   1.000
_cell.angle_alpha   90.00
_cell.angle_beta   90.00
_cell.angle_gamma   90.00
#
_symmetry.space_group_name_H-M   'P 1'
#
loop_
_entity.id
_entity.type
_entity.pdbx_description
1 polymer ?
#
loop_
_entity_poly.entity_id
_entity_poly.type
_entity_poly.pdbx_seq_one_letter_code
_entity_poly.pdbx_strand_id
1 'polypeptide(L)'
;MSETSPSAPGMTETSPNEAKVRIRFAGGTLQVEGIVGIPDWMPEFLQNDPHGAEGAWVCPGIAYRSLIERLMAANVAREDQAREYKAIAWKLDTGRSSFPHQIEAVDAWWTAGGRGVVVLPTGTGKSHVAELAIERAQRPSLVVTPTIDLMQQWARDLAANFGTEVGMLGGGSSDIRPITVTTYDSAYLNVERIGNKFGLLVFDECHHLPGQTYSLSALGSIAPFRLGLTATPERSDQMHEQLDHLIGPILYRREIGQLKGEFLAQYQVRTLYVQLSDEERFAYETNRELYRTFLLENRIDLRRNGAWGQFLATAARTPRGRMAFKAFRDHRTIALAAPAKLRVLEGIMDRHMGDRVIVFAHDNATVYRIAREFLVPVITHSTKARERKTVLERFASGDYTVVATSRVLNEGVDVPEANVAVVLSGTSTVREHVQRLGRILRKKDDKQAVLYEIITQGTLEENTSTRRRQHSAYAGPGSESEYGA
;
A
#
# COMPACT_ATOMS: atom_id res chain seq x y z
N MET A 1 -48.93 -27.77 -79.16
CA MET A 1 -49.57 -26.92 -78.17
C MET A 1 -48.88 -27.20 -76.87
N SER A 2 -47.90 -26.44 -76.56
CA SER A 2 -47.10 -26.57 -75.35
C SER A 2 -47.26 -25.27 -74.50
N GLU A 3 -47.90 -25.40 -73.35
CA GLU A 3 -48.05 -24.32 -72.38
C GLU A 3 -46.81 -24.20 -71.56
N THR A 4 -46.20 -23.06 -71.59
CA THR A 4 -45.12 -22.63 -70.74
C THR A 4 -45.67 -21.92 -69.49
N SER A 5 -45.46 -22.47 -68.31
CA SER A 5 -45.73 -21.83 -67.07
C SER A 5 -44.61 -20.80 -66.70
N PRO A 6 -44.93 -19.64 -66.11
CA PRO A 6 -43.91 -18.66 -65.70
C PRO A 6 -43.31 -19.07 -64.38
N SER A 7 -41.97 -19.03 -64.33
CA SER A 7 -41.17 -19.15 -63.06
C SER A 7 -41.37 -17.93 -62.16
N ALA A 8 -41.61 -18.21 -60.87
CA ALA A 8 -41.66 -17.21 -59.82
C ALA A 8 -40.27 -16.62 -59.56
N PRO A 9 -40.16 -15.32 -59.20
CA PRO A 9 -38.90 -14.73 -58.85
C PRO A 9 -38.43 -15.21 -57.47
N GLY A 10 -37.16 -15.67 -57.41
CA GLY A 10 -36.48 -16.11 -56.20
C GLY A 10 -36.40 -15.01 -55.19
N MET A 11 -37.02 -15.21 -54.05
CA MET A 11 -36.75 -14.44 -52.86
C MET A 11 -35.35 -14.80 -52.38
N THR A 12 -34.41 -13.90 -52.59
CA THR A 12 -33.15 -13.91 -51.85
C THR A 12 -33.45 -13.61 -50.39
N GLU A 13 -33.45 -14.63 -49.55
CA GLU A 13 -33.36 -14.49 -48.10
C GLU A 13 -32.03 -13.81 -47.81
N THR A 14 -32.04 -12.49 -47.62
CA THR A 14 -30.99 -11.78 -46.92
C THR A 14 -31.07 -12.21 -45.44
N SER A 15 -30.15 -13.06 -45.04
CA SER A 15 -29.90 -13.32 -43.62
C SER A 15 -29.79 -12.01 -42.87
N PRO A 16 -30.52 -11.81 -41.77
CA PRO A 16 -30.38 -10.60 -40.97
C PRO A 16 -28.93 -10.55 -40.48
N ASN A 17 -28.21 -9.51 -40.90
CA ASN A 17 -26.89 -9.20 -40.41
C ASN A 17 -27.10 -8.89 -38.90
N GLU A 18 -26.91 -9.90 -38.04
CA GLU A 18 -27.02 -9.73 -36.60
C GLU A 18 -26.05 -8.62 -36.20
N ALA A 19 -26.58 -7.49 -35.79
CA ALA A 19 -25.80 -6.33 -35.39
C ALA A 19 -24.91 -6.76 -34.20
N LYS A 20 -23.62 -6.92 -34.47
CA LYS A 20 -22.65 -7.31 -33.45
C LYS A 20 -22.35 -6.10 -32.57
N VAL A 21 -22.46 -6.28 -31.26
CA VAL A 21 -21.99 -5.28 -30.28
C VAL A 21 -20.47 -5.16 -30.38
N ARG A 22 -19.97 -3.97 -30.72
CA ARG A 22 -18.55 -3.68 -30.82
C ARG A 22 -18.08 -2.97 -29.57
N ILE A 23 -16.97 -3.45 -28.97
CA ILE A 23 -16.40 -2.90 -27.75
C ILE A 23 -14.99 -2.42 -28.06
N ARG A 24 -14.71 -1.15 -27.75
CA ARG A 24 -13.39 -0.53 -27.92
C ARG A 24 -12.93 0.10 -26.62
N PHE A 25 -11.63 0.14 -26.42
CA PHE A 25 -11.02 0.89 -25.32
C PHE A 25 -10.54 2.27 -25.82
N ALA A 26 -10.92 3.31 -25.11
CA ALA A 26 -10.51 4.67 -25.42
C ALA A 26 -10.28 5.46 -24.13
N GLY A 27 -9.03 5.83 -23.86
CA GLY A 27 -8.69 6.75 -22.76
C GLY A 27 -9.16 6.34 -21.38
N GLY A 28 -9.10 5.04 -21.02
CA GLY A 28 -9.55 4.53 -19.71
C GLY A 28 -11.05 4.21 -19.65
N THR A 29 -11.78 4.35 -20.78
CA THR A 29 -13.20 4.01 -20.90
C THR A 29 -13.42 2.95 -21.97
N LEU A 30 -14.58 2.30 -21.92
CA LEU A 30 -15.07 1.41 -22.97
C LEU A 30 -16.12 2.14 -23.78
N GLN A 31 -15.95 2.16 -25.08
CA GLN A 31 -16.96 2.57 -26.05
C GLN A 31 -17.66 1.32 -26.58
N VAL A 32 -18.98 1.33 -26.52
CA VAL A 32 -19.84 0.20 -26.90
C VAL A 32 -20.83 0.65 -27.94
N GLU A 33 -20.76 0.06 -29.13
CA GLU A 33 -21.59 0.39 -30.28
C GLU A 33 -22.42 -0.82 -30.71
N GLY A 34 -23.50 -0.58 -31.47
CA GLY A 34 -24.34 -1.64 -32.03
C GLY A 34 -25.41 -2.15 -31.05
N ILE A 35 -25.68 -1.41 -29.95
CA ILE A 35 -26.82 -1.68 -29.07
C ILE A 35 -28.04 -0.93 -29.63
N VAL A 36 -29.11 -1.67 -29.98
CA VAL A 36 -30.37 -1.10 -30.45
C VAL A 36 -31.35 -1.00 -29.28
N GLY A 37 -31.77 0.20 -28.96
CA GLY A 37 -32.69 0.47 -27.85
C GLY A 37 -32.01 0.30 -26.46
N ILE A 38 -32.80 -0.01 -25.45
CA ILE A 38 -32.35 -0.34 -24.08
C ILE A 38 -32.77 -1.77 -23.80
N PRO A 39 -31.94 -2.78 -24.08
CA PRO A 39 -32.29 -4.17 -23.86
C PRO A 39 -32.25 -4.52 -22.34
N ASP A 40 -33.04 -5.53 -21.92
CA ASP A 40 -33.16 -5.96 -20.51
C ASP A 40 -31.82 -6.39 -19.87
N TRP A 41 -30.86 -6.84 -20.68
CA TRP A 41 -29.52 -7.23 -20.20
C TRP A 41 -28.60 -6.04 -19.95
N MET A 42 -28.98 -4.83 -20.36
CA MET A 42 -28.13 -3.65 -20.31
C MET A 42 -27.79 -3.27 -18.86
N PRO A 43 -26.50 -3.19 -18.50
CA PRO A 43 -26.10 -2.85 -17.14
C PRO A 43 -26.25 -1.34 -16.89
N GLU A 44 -26.62 -0.98 -15.68
CA GLU A 44 -26.82 0.41 -15.23
C GLU A 44 -25.57 1.30 -15.37
N PHE A 45 -24.36 0.70 -15.38
CA PHE A 45 -23.11 1.43 -15.54
C PHE A 45 -22.80 1.88 -16.96
N LEU A 46 -23.57 1.39 -17.98
CA LEU A 46 -23.50 1.87 -19.34
C LEU A 46 -24.30 3.17 -19.48
N GLN A 47 -23.63 4.23 -19.90
CA GLN A 47 -24.23 5.55 -20.12
C GLN A 47 -24.20 5.88 -21.60
N ASN A 48 -25.16 6.68 -22.06
CA ASN A 48 -25.14 7.18 -23.42
C ASN A 48 -23.90 8.06 -23.64
N ASP A 49 -23.16 7.84 -24.71
CA ASP A 49 -21.98 8.67 -25.02
C ASP A 49 -22.44 10.00 -25.61
N PRO A 50 -22.30 11.14 -24.91
CA PRO A 50 -22.76 12.44 -25.38
C PRO A 50 -21.95 12.96 -26.57
N HIS A 51 -20.81 12.37 -26.86
CA HIS A 51 -19.90 12.76 -27.95
C HIS A 51 -19.77 11.68 -29.02
N GLY A 52 -20.42 10.53 -28.84
CA GLY A 52 -20.41 9.40 -29.76
C GLY A 52 -21.47 9.49 -30.87
N ALA A 53 -21.46 8.51 -31.77
CA ALA A 53 -22.52 8.32 -32.75
C ALA A 53 -23.86 7.98 -32.02
N GLU A 54 -24.98 8.20 -32.71
CA GLU A 54 -26.30 7.80 -32.18
C GLU A 54 -26.31 6.31 -31.82
N GLY A 55 -26.67 5.96 -30.59
CA GLY A 55 -26.62 4.59 -30.08
C GLY A 55 -25.24 4.14 -29.59
N ALA A 56 -24.28 5.03 -29.38
CA ALA A 56 -23.02 4.74 -28.72
C ALA A 56 -23.16 4.86 -27.20
N TRP A 57 -22.55 3.93 -26.49
CA TRP A 57 -22.56 3.84 -25.03
C TRP A 57 -21.15 3.84 -24.48
N VAL A 58 -20.99 4.35 -23.27
CA VAL A 58 -19.68 4.46 -22.61
C VAL A 58 -19.76 3.95 -21.16
N CYS A 59 -18.69 3.31 -20.69
CA CYS A 59 -18.52 2.99 -19.30
C CYS A 59 -17.03 2.99 -18.91
N PRO A 60 -16.70 3.08 -17.60
CA PRO A 60 -15.31 2.99 -17.13
C PRO A 60 -14.68 1.63 -17.48
N GLY A 61 -13.35 1.59 -17.72
CA GLY A 61 -12.62 0.36 -18.03
C GLY A 61 -12.83 -0.76 -17.02
N ILE A 62 -12.98 -0.45 -15.73
CA ILE A 62 -13.24 -1.41 -14.65
C ILE A 62 -14.47 -2.29 -14.89
N ALA A 63 -15.44 -1.80 -15.65
CA ALA A 63 -16.69 -2.49 -15.97
C ALA A 63 -16.55 -3.56 -17.05
N TYR A 64 -15.37 -3.66 -17.71
CA TYR A 64 -15.15 -4.58 -18.83
C TYR A 64 -15.58 -6.02 -18.55
N ARG A 65 -15.13 -6.60 -17.43
CA ARG A 65 -15.47 -7.98 -17.10
C ARG A 65 -16.98 -8.18 -16.95
N SER A 66 -17.63 -7.30 -16.19
CA SER A 66 -19.08 -7.36 -15.98
C SER A 66 -19.86 -7.16 -17.27
N LEU A 67 -19.39 -6.29 -18.17
CA LEU A 67 -19.99 -6.11 -19.50
C LEU A 67 -19.89 -7.38 -20.33
N ILE A 68 -18.70 -7.98 -20.41
CA ILE A 68 -18.49 -9.22 -21.17
C ILE A 68 -19.35 -10.37 -20.60
N GLU A 69 -19.41 -10.53 -19.27
CA GLU A 69 -20.24 -11.56 -18.61
C GLU A 69 -21.74 -11.36 -18.91
N ARG A 70 -22.24 -10.11 -18.92
CA ARG A 70 -23.63 -9.79 -19.29
C ARG A 70 -23.92 -10.11 -20.76
N LEU A 71 -23.05 -9.72 -21.69
CA LEU A 71 -23.19 -10.03 -23.11
C LEU A 71 -23.17 -11.53 -23.39
N MET A 72 -22.34 -12.28 -22.64
CA MET A 72 -22.29 -13.74 -22.73
C MET A 72 -23.58 -14.37 -22.19
N ALA A 73 -24.07 -13.94 -21.03
CA ALA A 73 -25.30 -14.45 -20.42
C ALA A 73 -26.53 -14.18 -21.31
N ALA A 74 -26.55 -13.05 -22.01
CA ALA A 74 -27.61 -12.68 -22.95
C ALA A 74 -27.42 -13.28 -24.37
N ASN A 75 -26.37 -14.09 -24.60
CA ASN A 75 -26.00 -14.66 -25.88
C ASN A 75 -25.91 -13.64 -27.03
N VAL A 76 -25.41 -12.43 -26.70
CA VAL A 76 -25.26 -11.35 -27.69
C VAL A 76 -23.98 -11.52 -28.51
N ALA A 77 -24.09 -11.47 -29.81
CA ALA A 77 -22.96 -11.50 -30.73
C ALA A 77 -22.10 -10.23 -30.51
N ARG A 78 -20.80 -10.40 -30.34
CA ARG A 78 -19.89 -9.29 -30.01
C ARG A 78 -18.58 -9.36 -30.76
N GLU A 79 -17.99 -8.17 -30.95
CA GLU A 79 -16.64 -7.98 -31.45
C GLU A 79 -15.85 -7.21 -30.40
N ASP A 80 -14.98 -7.91 -29.67
CA ASP A 80 -14.16 -7.34 -28.62
C ASP A 80 -12.82 -6.83 -29.19
N GLN A 81 -12.74 -5.53 -29.43
CA GLN A 81 -11.55 -4.80 -29.85
C GLN A 81 -10.89 -4.03 -28.68
N ALA A 82 -11.44 -4.12 -27.45
CA ALA A 82 -10.90 -3.37 -26.30
C ALA A 82 -9.61 -3.99 -25.79
N ARG A 83 -9.48 -5.31 -25.84
CA ARG A 83 -8.38 -6.04 -25.23
C ARG A 83 -7.17 -6.17 -26.16
N GLU A 84 -6.04 -5.59 -25.77
CA GLU A 84 -4.76 -5.70 -26.48
C GLU A 84 -3.84 -6.82 -25.95
N TYR A 85 -4.24 -7.58 -24.94
CA TYR A 85 -3.43 -8.66 -24.38
C TYR A 85 -3.96 -10.05 -24.73
N LYS A 86 -3.06 -11.02 -24.76
CA LYS A 86 -3.35 -12.46 -24.93
C LYS A 86 -2.94 -13.24 -23.70
N ALA A 87 -3.41 -14.47 -23.56
CA ALA A 87 -2.90 -15.40 -22.56
C ALA A 87 -1.41 -15.68 -22.78
N ILE A 88 -0.65 -15.79 -21.71
CA ILE A 88 0.78 -16.12 -21.71
C ILE A 88 0.99 -17.23 -20.69
N ALA A 89 1.68 -18.29 -21.08
CA ALA A 89 2.05 -19.36 -20.16
C ALA A 89 3.25 -18.93 -19.32
N TRP A 90 2.97 -18.51 -18.09
CA TRP A 90 3.99 -18.20 -17.11
C TRP A 90 4.38 -19.45 -16.31
N LYS A 91 5.67 -19.62 -16.05
CA LYS A 91 6.20 -20.64 -15.15
C LYS A 91 7.05 -19.93 -14.10
N LEU A 92 6.67 -20.10 -12.84
CA LEU A 92 7.40 -19.55 -11.70
C LEU A 92 8.50 -20.51 -11.28
N ASP A 93 9.73 -20.02 -11.17
CA ASP A 93 10.88 -20.78 -10.68
C ASP A 93 11.64 -19.93 -9.64
N THR A 94 11.30 -20.12 -8.39
CA THR A 94 11.93 -19.37 -7.27
C THR A 94 13.01 -20.17 -6.57
N GLY A 95 13.18 -21.46 -6.87
CA GLY A 95 14.10 -22.37 -6.16
C GLY A 95 13.73 -22.61 -4.69
N ARG A 96 12.55 -22.16 -4.23
CA ARG A 96 12.07 -22.27 -2.84
C ARG A 96 10.64 -22.75 -2.79
N SER A 97 10.28 -23.45 -1.71
CA SER A 97 8.90 -23.87 -1.47
C SER A 97 8.03 -22.69 -0.99
N SER A 98 6.78 -22.66 -1.45
CA SER A 98 5.78 -21.74 -0.94
C SER A 98 5.31 -22.14 0.45
N PHE A 99 5.06 -21.16 1.31
CA PHE A 99 4.46 -21.41 2.62
C PHE A 99 2.96 -21.70 2.49
N PRO A 100 2.37 -22.51 3.40
CA PRO A 100 0.93 -22.82 3.36
C PRO A 100 0.03 -21.60 3.26
N HIS A 101 0.27 -20.56 4.05
CA HIS A 101 -0.52 -19.33 4.04
C HIS A 101 -0.47 -18.56 2.69
N GLN A 102 0.62 -18.74 1.92
CA GLN A 102 0.74 -18.12 0.59
C GLN A 102 -0.12 -18.87 -0.43
N ILE A 103 -0.12 -20.20 -0.37
CA ILE A 103 -0.96 -21.07 -1.21
C ILE A 103 -2.44 -20.82 -0.88
N GLU A 104 -2.82 -20.85 0.40
CA GLU A 104 -4.17 -20.56 0.87
C GLU A 104 -4.68 -19.20 0.39
N ALA A 105 -3.83 -18.16 0.43
CA ALA A 105 -4.18 -16.83 -0.02
C ALA A 105 -4.47 -16.77 -1.53
N VAL A 106 -3.64 -17.43 -2.35
CA VAL A 106 -3.84 -17.48 -3.80
C VAL A 106 -5.06 -18.34 -4.16
N ASP A 107 -5.28 -19.45 -3.46
CA ASP A 107 -6.45 -20.30 -3.68
C ASP A 107 -7.76 -19.58 -3.31
N ALA A 108 -7.78 -18.85 -2.19
CA ALA A 108 -8.91 -18.02 -1.81
C ALA A 108 -9.21 -16.94 -2.87
N TRP A 109 -8.16 -16.25 -3.34
CA TRP A 109 -8.28 -15.25 -4.38
C TRP A 109 -8.79 -15.83 -5.71
N TRP A 110 -8.26 -16.99 -6.11
CA TRP A 110 -8.67 -17.63 -7.36
C TRP A 110 -10.11 -18.14 -7.31
N THR A 111 -10.50 -18.77 -6.19
CA THR A 111 -11.86 -19.28 -5.96
C THR A 111 -12.90 -18.16 -5.99
N ALA A 112 -12.52 -16.97 -5.52
CA ALA A 112 -13.36 -15.77 -5.58
C ALA A 112 -13.38 -15.10 -6.99
N GLY A 113 -12.86 -15.77 -8.02
CA GLY A 113 -12.85 -15.28 -9.41
C GLY A 113 -11.70 -14.33 -9.72
N GLY A 114 -10.63 -14.32 -8.92
CA GLY A 114 -9.41 -13.55 -9.18
C GLY A 114 -9.56 -12.06 -8.90
N ARG A 115 -10.43 -11.65 -7.97
CA ARG A 115 -10.59 -10.25 -7.52
C ARG A 115 -10.69 -10.19 -6.01
N GLY A 116 -9.77 -9.50 -5.36
CA GLY A 116 -9.81 -9.30 -3.92
C GLY A 116 -8.48 -8.90 -3.30
N VAL A 117 -8.54 -8.64 -2.00
CA VAL A 117 -7.42 -8.17 -1.18
C VAL A 117 -6.93 -9.29 -0.26
N VAL A 118 -5.62 -9.46 -0.21
CA VAL A 118 -4.91 -10.34 0.72
C VAL A 118 -4.19 -9.50 1.76
N VAL A 119 -4.52 -9.73 3.03
CA VAL A 119 -3.95 -9.01 4.18
C VAL A 119 -2.98 -9.94 4.89
N LEU A 120 -1.70 -9.64 4.78
CA LEU A 120 -0.60 -10.38 5.38
C LEU A 120 0.43 -9.45 6.02
N PRO A 121 0.99 -9.79 7.18
CA PRO A 121 2.05 -9.00 7.80
C PRO A 121 3.25 -8.78 6.87
N THR A 122 4.02 -7.73 7.12
CA THR A 122 5.30 -7.51 6.43
C THR A 122 6.27 -8.66 6.78
N GLY A 123 7.06 -9.11 5.82
CA GLY A 123 8.01 -10.22 6.01
C GLY A 123 7.46 -11.63 5.78
N THR A 124 6.15 -11.80 5.53
CA THR A 124 5.51 -13.10 5.28
C THR A 124 5.50 -13.52 3.81
N GLY A 125 6.16 -12.74 2.94
CA GLY A 125 6.28 -13.06 1.51
C GLY A 125 5.05 -12.68 0.68
N LYS A 126 4.43 -11.51 0.92
CA LYS A 126 3.36 -10.95 0.07
C LYS A 126 3.72 -10.93 -1.41
N SER A 127 4.98 -10.61 -1.73
CA SER A 127 5.45 -10.60 -3.12
C SER A 127 5.34 -11.98 -3.77
N HIS A 128 5.61 -13.04 -3.01
CA HIS A 128 5.47 -14.41 -3.51
C HIS A 128 4.00 -14.79 -3.77
N VAL A 129 3.05 -14.27 -3.00
CA VAL A 129 1.61 -14.41 -3.29
C VAL A 129 1.26 -13.80 -4.65
N ALA A 130 1.83 -12.62 -4.98
CA ALA A 130 1.62 -12.03 -6.30
C ALA A 130 2.29 -12.84 -7.42
N GLU A 131 3.48 -13.38 -7.21
CA GLU A 131 4.15 -14.25 -8.16
C GLU A 131 3.29 -15.49 -8.47
N LEU A 132 2.77 -16.16 -7.45
CA LEU A 132 1.84 -17.29 -7.61
C LEU A 132 0.54 -16.87 -8.32
N ALA A 133 0.03 -15.67 -8.04
CA ALA A 133 -1.15 -15.15 -8.72
C ALA A 133 -0.89 -14.83 -10.21
N ILE A 134 0.29 -14.30 -10.56
CA ILE A 134 0.73 -14.08 -11.94
C ILE A 134 0.80 -15.42 -12.70
N GLU A 135 1.45 -16.42 -12.08
CA GLU A 135 1.50 -17.78 -12.65
C GLU A 135 0.10 -18.36 -12.83
N ARG A 136 -0.77 -18.26 -11.81
CA ARG A 136 -2.14 -18.78 -11.87
C ARG A 136 -3.01 -18.09 -12.92
N ALA A 137 -2.89 -16.79 -13.08
CA ALA A 137 -3.69 -15.99 -14.00
C ALA A 137 -3.32 -16.22 -15.47
N GLN A 138 -2.06 -16.57 -15.77
CA GLN A 138 -1.57 -16.80 -17.14
C GLN A 138 -1.88 -15.62 -18.09
N ARG A 139 -1.64 -14.39 -17.61
CA ARG A 139 -1.94 -13.14 -18.33
C ARG A 139 -0.79 -12.14 -18.21
N PRO A 140 -0.64 -11.21 -19.15
CA PRO A 140 0.17 -10.02 -18.92
C PRO A 140 -0.25 -9.32 -17.64
N SER A 141 0.73 -8.91 -16.83
CA SER A 141 0.51 -8.45 -15.46
C SER A 141 1.18 -7.10 -15.21
N LEU A 142 0.44 -6.18 -14.58
CA LEU A 142 0.96 -4.90 -14.11
C LEU A 142 1.02 -4.91 -12.58
N VAL A 143 2.22 -4.73 -12.03
CA VAL A 143 2.45 -4.57 -10.59
C VAL A 143 2.61 -3.09 -10.27
N VAL A 144 1.75 -2.58 -9.39
CA VAL A 144 1.74 -1.16 -8.97
C VAL A 144 2.29 -1.05 -7.56
N THR A 145 3.32 -0.21 -7.38
CA THR A 145 4.07 -0.07 -6.13
C THR A 145 4.09 1.38 -5.64
N PRO A 146 4.26 1.64 -4.34
CA PRO A 146 4.25 3.00 -3.81
C PRO A 146 5.52 3.81 -4.10
N THR A 147 6.67 3.18 -4.36
CA THR A 147 7.95 3.87 -4.53
C THR A 147 8.76 3.34 -5.69
N ILE A 148 9.67 4.17 -6.21
CA ILE A 148 10.61 3.78 -7.28
C ILE A 148 11.56 2.68 -6.79
N ASP A 149 12.00 2.72 -5.56
CA ASP A 149 12.90 1.70 -4.98
C ASP A 149 12.23 0.32 -4.98
N LEU A 150 10.95 0.24 -4.58
CA LEU A 150 10.15 -0.99 -4.66
C LEU A 150 9.90 -1.41 -6.11
N MET A 151 9.63 -0.48 -7.00
CA MET A 151 9.44 -0.78 -8.42
C MET A 151 10.68 -1.49 -8.98
N GLN A 152 11.88 -0.99 -8.69
CA GLN A 152 13.13 -1.60 -9.11
C GLN A 152 13.38 -2.97 -8.46
N GLN A 153 13.02 -3.12 -7.19
CA GLN A 153 13.13 -4.40 -6.49
C GLN A 153 12.19 -5.44 -7.12
N TRP A 154 10.91 -5.11 -7.26
CA TRP A 154 9.92 -5.97 -7.91
C TRP A 154 10.34 -6.39 -9.32
N ALA A 155 10.87 -5.46 -10.12
CA ALA A 155 11.32 -5.76 -11.47
C ALA A 155 12.47 -6.78 -11.49
N ARG A 156 13.44 -6.65 -10.57
CA ARG A 156 14.55 -7.63 -10.44
C ARG A 156 14.05 -9.01 -10.00
N ASP A 157 13.20 -9.03 -8.97
CA ASP A 157 12.71 -10.29 -8.39
C ASP A 157 11.83 -11.05 -9.40
N LEU A 158 10.92 -10.36 -10.09
CA LEU A 158 10.08 -10.95 -11.13
C LEU A 158 10.90 -11.42 -12.34
N ALA A 159 11.92 -10.66 -12.76
CA ALA A 159 12.79 -11.06 -13.86
C ALA A 159 13.56 -12.35 -13.51
N ALA A 160 14.08 -12.44 -12.29
CA ALA A 160 14.78 -13.64 -11.82
C ALA A 160 13.84 -14.84 -11.71
N ASN A 161 12.64 -14.66 -11.13
CA ASN A 161 11.74 -15.76 -10.80
C ASN A 161 10.91 -16.27 -12.00
N PHE A 162 10.68 -15.44 -13.04
CA PHE A 162 9.99 -15.85 -14.27
C PHE A 162 10.95 -16.06 -15.45
N GLY A 163 12.24 -15.81 -15.28
CA GLY A 163 13.24 -15.97 -16.36
C GLY A 163 12.93 -15.11 -17.59
N THR A 164 12.36 -13.91 -17.41
CA THR A 164 11.92 -13.03 -18.50
C THR A 164 12.32 -11.58 -18.23
N GLU A 165 12.38 -10.78 -19.28
CA GLU A 165 12.55 -9.35 -19.12
C GLU A 165 11.28 -8.70 -18.59
N VAL A 166 11.43 -7.83 -17.60
CA VAL A 166 10.35 -7.11 -16.93
C VAL A 166 10.42 -5.63 -17.28
N GLY A 167 9.29 -5.09 -17.75
CA GLY A 167 9.17 -3.67 -18.07
C GLY A 167 9.10 -2.81 -16.82
N MET A 168 9.53 -1.56 -16.94
CA MET A 168 9.37 -0.54 -15.90
C MET A 168 8.75 0.73 -16.48
N LEU A 169 7.70 1.23 -15.80
CA LEU A 169 7.02 2.47 -16.17
C LEU A 169 7.04 3.45 -14.98
N GLY A 170 7.89 4.45 -15.05
CA GLY A 170 8.13 5.41 -13.97
C GLY A 170 9.62 5.55 -13.65
N GLY A 171 9.97 6.55 -12.84
CA GLY A 171 11.37 6.78 -12.46
C GLY A 171 12.32 7.06 -13.64
N GLY A 172 11.79 7.61 -14.73
CA GLY A 172 12.55 7.88 -15.97
C GLY A 172 12.51 6.74 -17.00
N SER A 173 11.89 5.60 -16.69
CA SER A 173 11.68 4.49 -17.62
C SER A 173 10.26 4.50 -18.21
N SER A 174 10.12 4.07 -19.48
CA SER A 174 8.84 3.90 -20.19
C SER A 174 8.80 2.58 -20.97
N ASP A 175 9.40 1.53 -20.43
CA ASP A 175 9.43 0.20 -21.03
C ASP A 175 8.19 -0.60 -20.57
N ILE A 176 7.39 -1.06 -21.52
CA ILE A 176 6.17 -1.84 -21.28
C ILE A 176 6.38 -3.24 -21.84
N ARG A 177 6.28 -4.24 -20.96
CA ARG A 177 6.45 -5.66 -21.28
C ARG A 177 5.28 -6.46 -20.73
N PRO A 178 5.14 -7.76 -21.09
CA PRO A 178 4.07 -8.60 -20.57
C PRO A 178 4.01 -8.67 -19.02
N ILE A 179 5.14 -8.61 -18.35
CA ILE A 179 5.19 -8.26 -16.92
C ILE A 179 5.80 -6.86 -16.83
N THR A 180 5.09 -5.93 -16.24
CA THR A 180 5.54 -4.55 -16.06
C THR A 180 5.32 -4.13 -14.61
N VAL A 181 6.29 -3.40 -14.06
CA VAL A 181 6.18 -2.79 -12.73
C VAL A 181 6.12 -1.28 -12.88
N THR A 182 5.26 -0.64 -12.11
CA THR A 182 5.04 0.80 -12.14
C THR A 182 4.82 1.37 -10.74
N THR A 183 4.91 2.69 -10.61
CA THR A 183 4.48 3.37 -9.38
C THR A 183 3.01 3.80 -9.48
N TYR A 184 2.35 4.08 -8.33
CA TYR A 184 0.98 4.62 -8.32
C TYR A 184 0.86 5.90 -9.14
N ASP A 185 1.85 6.81 -9.04
CA ASP A 185 1.89 8.04 -9.83
C ASP A 185 1.94 7.76 -11.33
N SER A 186 2.80 6.85 -11.75
CA SER A 186 2.93 6.50 -13.16
C SER A 186 1.75 5.70 -13.69
N ALA A 187 1.13 4.86 -12.85
CA ALA A 187 -0.03 4.05 -13.23
C ALA A 187 -1.23 4.93 -13.60
N TYR A 188 -1.60 5.90 -12.76
CA TYR A 188 -2.75 6.76 -13.07
C TYR A 188 -2.48 7.72 -14.23
N LEU A 189 -1.25 8.26 -14.35
CA LEU A 189 -0.88 9.16 -15.45
C LEU A 189 -0.87 8.47 -16.81
N ASN A 190 -0.68 7.17 -16.84
CA ASN A 190 -0.58 6.41 -18.08
C ASN A 190 -1.78 5.46 -18.31
N VAL A 191 -2.80 5.46 -17.47
CA VAL A 191 -3.91 4.50 -17.55
C VAL A 191 -4.61 4.54 -18.91
N GLU A 192 -4.74 5.71 -19.53
CA GLU A 192 -5.32 5.89 -20.86
C GLU A 192 -4.56 5.10 -21.93
N ARG A 193 -3.25 4.95 -21.79
CA ARG A 193 -2.35 4.28 -22.74
C ARG A 193 -2.17 2.79 -22.44
N ILE A 194 -2.25 2.40 -21.14
CA ILE A 194 -1.91 1.03 -20.73
C ILE A 194 -3.10 0.25 -20.17
N GLY A 195 -4.25 0.87 -19.96
CA GLY A 195 -5.39 0.28 -19.26
C GLY A 195 -5.96 -0.99 -19.93
N ASN A 196 -5.67 -1.23 -21.21
CA ASN A 196 -6.11 -2.40 -21.97
C ASN A 196 -5.00 -3.42 -22.29
N LYS A 197 -3.78 -3.22 -21.77
CA LYS A 197 -2.61 -4.05 -22.09
C LYS A 197 -2.38 -5.22 -21.12
N PHE A 198 -3.05 -5.20 -19.97
CA PHE A 198 -2.83 -6.17 -18.90
C PHE A 198 -4.12 -6.89 -18.52
N GLY A 199 -4.01 -8.20 -18.23
CA GLY A 199 -5.12 -9.01 -17.75
C GLY A 199 -5.15 -9.18 -16.24
N LEU A 200 -4.04 -8.87 -15.54
CA LEU A 200 -3.94 -8.86 -14.09
C LEU A 200 -3.34 -7.54 -13.61
N LEU A 201 -3.97 -6.90 -12.63
CA LEU A 201 -3.39 -5.82 -11.83
C LEU A 201 -3.07 -6.34 -10.44
N VAL A 202 -1.84 -6.10 -10.00
CA VAL A 202 -1.39 -6.32 -8.62
C VAL A 202 -1.08 -4.97 -7.99
N PHE A 203 -1.76 -4.64 -6.89
CA PHE A 203 -1.53 -3.41 -6.13
C PHE A 203 -0.79 -3.74 -4.84
N ASP A 204 0.52 -3.50 -4.81
CA ASP A 204 1.30 -3.63 -3.60
C ASP A 204 1.05 -2.43 -2.68
N GLU A 205 0.94 -2.69 -1.38
CA GLU A 205 0.46 -1.73 -0.38
C GLU A 205 -0.84 -1.02 -0.84
N CYS A 206 -1.85 -1.82 -1.21
CA CYS A 206 -3.08 -1.38 -1.87
C CYS A 206 -3.89 -0.35 -1.08
N HIS A 207 -3.58 -0.12 0.19
CA HIS A 207 -4.14 0.96 0.99
C HIS A 207 -3.81 2.37 0.46
N HIS A 208 -2.85 2.49 -0.47
CA HIS A 208 -2.60 3.75 -1.19
C HIS A 208 -3.62 4.01 -2.31
N LEU A 209 -4.23 2.97 -2.86
CA LEU A 209 -5.11 3.07 -4.03
C LEU A 209 -6.36 3.94 -3.82
N PRO A 210 -7.08 3.87 -2.67
CA PRO A 210 -8.26 4.69 -2.45
C PRO A 210 -7.95 6.19 -2.46
N GLY A 211 -8.79 6.96 -3.16
CA GLY A 211 -8.66 8.41 -3.30
C GLY A 211 -8.95 8.86 -4.72
N GLN A 212 -9.04 10.17 -4.94
CA GLN A 212 -9.45 10.74 -6.22
C GLN A 212 -8.44 10.48 -7.36
N THR A 213 -7.16 10.40 -7.05
CA THR A 213 -6.10 10.31 -8.06
C THR A 213 -5.72 8.87 -8.38
N TYR A 214 -5.26 8.11 -7.40
CA TYR A 214 -4.73 6.76 -7.65
C TYR A 214 -5.81 5.75 -8.06
N SER A 215 -7.06 5.92 -7.61
CA SER A 215 -8.18 5.08 -8.02
C SER A 215 -8.39 5.07 -9.54
N LEU A 216 -7.98 6.14 -10.25
CA LEU A 216 -8.07 6.20 -11.71
C LEU A 216 -7.29 5.08 -12.39
N SER A 217 -6.18 4.63 -11.82
CA SER A 217 -5.40 3.49 -12.35
C SER A 217 -6.20 2.18 -12.37
N ALA A 218 -7.10 2.00 -11.40
CA ALA A 218 -8.00 0.85 -11.34
C ALA A 218 -9.27 1.07 -12.17
N LEU A 219 -9.87 2.27 -12.10
CA LEU A 219 -11.11 2.59 -12.80
C LEU A 219 -10.94 2.56 -14.32
N GLY A 220 -9.82 3.07 -14.83
CA GLY A 220 -9.51 3.12 -16.26
C GLY A 220 -8.90 1.85 -16.83
N SER A 221 -8.74 0.78 -16.05
CA SER A 221 -8.18 -0.48 -16.58
C SER A 221 -9.25 -1.54 -16.79
N ILE A 222 -9.14 -2.27 -17.92
CA ILE A 222 -10.01 -3.40 -18.28
C ILE A 222 -9.57 -4.73 -17.67
N ALA A 223 -8.48 -4.78 -16.90
CA ALA A 223 -7.97 -6.03 -16.33
C ALA A 223 -9.04 -6.77 -15.52
N PRO A 224 -9.41 -8.01 -15.90
CA PRO A 224 -10.43 -8.79 -15.22
C PRO A 224 -9.96 -9.34 -13.88
N PHE A 225 -8.66 -9.58 -13.72
CA PHE A 225 -8.06 -10.06 -12.48
C PHE A 225 -7.40 -8.91 -11.71
N ARG A 226 -7.63 -8.88 -10.40
CA ARG A 226 -7.13 -7.81 -9.53
C ARG A 226 -6.76 -8.36 -8.18
N LEU A 227 -5.54 -8.13 -7.74
CA LEU A 227 -5.01 -8.54 -6.44
C LEU A 227 -4.50 -7.33 -5.68
N GLY A 228 -5.03 -7.10 -4.49
CA GLY A 228 -4.49 -6.14 -3.55
C GLY A 228 -3.68 -6.83 -2.47
N LEU A 229 -2.50 -6.30 -2.17
CA LEU A 229 -1.62 -6.78 -1.10
C LEU A 229 -1.41 -5.66 -0.10
N THR A 230 -1.59 -5.93 1.18
CA THR A 230 -1.28 -4.98 2.25
C THR A 230 -1.09 -5.68 3.58
N ALA A 231 -0.37 -5.05 4.51
CA ALA A 231 -0.33 -5.51 5.89
C ALA A 231 -1.47 -4.94 6.74
N THR A 232 -1.98 -3.76 6.38
CA THR A 232 -3.02 -3.03 7.11
C THR A 232 -3.88 -2.26 6.11
N PRO A 233 -5.05 -2.78 5.76
CA PRO A 233 -5.94 -2.10 4.82
C PRO A 233 -6.62 -0.88 5.43
N GLU A 234 -6.78 -0.84 6.76
CA GLU A 234 -7.54 0.17 7.47
C GLU A 234 -6.90 1.56 7.33
N ARG A 235 -7.71 2.57 7.01
CA ARG A 235 -7.32 3.97 6.90
C ARG A 235 -8.13 4.80 7.89
N SER A 236 -7.52 5.84 8.44
CA SER A 236 -8.19 6.76 9.38
C SER A 236 -9.29 7.60 8.73
N ASP A 237 -9.26 7.75 7.40
CA ASP A 237 -10.25 8.48 6.60
C ASP A 237 -11.38 7.59 6.06
N GLN A 238 -11.42 6.30 6.44
CA GLN A 238 -12.38 5.28 6.01
C GLN A 238 -12.40 4.99 4.50
N MET A 239 -11.54 5.61 3.72
CA MET A 239 -11.52 5.41 2.26
C MET A 239 -11.13 3.99 1.83
N HIS A 240 -10.66 3.13 2.76
CA HIS A 240 -10.38 1.72 2.49
C HIS A 240 -11.61 0.93 2.04
N GLU A 241 -12.83 1.37 2.32
CA GLU A 241 -14.07 0.77 1.81
C GLU A 241 -14.13 0.79 0.28
N GLN A 242 -13.45 1.74 -0.38
CA GLN A 242 -13.38 1.79 -1.84
C GLN A 242 -12.59 0.61 -2.44
N LEU A 243 -11.78 -0.10 -1.66
CA LEU A 243 -11.03 -1.26 -2.14
C LEU A 243 -11.94 -2.35 -2.68
N ASP A 244 -13.11 -2.55 -2.08
CA ASP A 244 -14.09 -3.55 -2.53
C ASP A 244 -14.53 -3.29 -3.97
N HIS A 245 -14.76 -2.04 -4.34
CA HIS A 245 -15.10 -1.67 -5.70
C HIS A 245 -13.89 -1.72 -6.64
N LEU A 246 -12.74 -1.19 -6.22
CA LEU A 246 -11.56 -1.02 -7.08
C LEU A 246 -10.82 -2.33 -7.34
N ILE A 247 -10.76 -3.21 -6.35
CA ILE A 247 -10.05 -4.49 -6.41
C ILE A 247 -11.00 -5.65 -6.19
N GLY A 248 -11.69 -5.66 -5.06
CA GLY A 248 -12.58 -6.69 -4.53
C GLY A 248 -12.46 -6.77 -3.00
N PRO A 249 -13.28 -7.62 -2.34
CA PRO A 249 -13.30 -7.75 -0.89
C PRO A 249 -12.01 -8.33 -0.33
N ILE A 250 -11.83 -8.23 0.98
CA ILE A 250 -10.75 -8.93 1.69
C ILE A 250 -11.09 -10.42 1.71
N LEU A 251 -10.28 -11.23 1.01
CA LEU A 251 -10.50 -12.66 0.84
C LEU A 251 -9.67 -13.52 1.78
N TYR A 252 -8.53 -13.00 2.20
CA TYR A 252 -7.62 -13.71 3.10
C TYR A 252 -6.96 -12.73 4.06
N ARG A 253 -6.94 -13.08 5.34
CA ARG A 253 -6.29 -12.27 6.37
C ARG A 253 -5.58 -13.19 7.36
N ARG A 254 -4.32 -12.86 7.67
CA ARG A 254 -3.59 -13.45 8.79
C ARG A 254 -2.95 -12.34 9.63
N GLU A 255 -3.04 -12.51 10.93
CA GLU A 255 -2.44 -11.60 11.89
C GLU A 255 -1.02 -12.06 12.27
N ILE A 256 -0.17 -11.14 12.76
CA ILE A 256 1.20 -11.45 13.19
C ILE A 256 1.21 -12.60 14.21
N GLY A 257 0.28 -12.59 15.17
CA GLY A 257 0.18 -13.61 16.22
C GLY A 257 -0.07 -15.02 15.68
N GLN A 258 -0.78 -15.17 14.56
CA GLN A 258 -1.09 -16.46 13.93
C GLN A 258 0.11 -17.07 13.17
N LEU A 259 1.07 -16.22 12.77
CA LEU A 259 2.24 -16.61 11.98
C LEU A 259 3.53 -16.62 12.83
N LYS A 260 3.43 -16.23 14.11
CA LYS A 260 4.56 -16.15 15.05
C LYS A 260 5.11 -17.55 15.37
N GLY A 261 6.43 -17.68 15.31
CA GLY A 261 7.14 -18.92 15.62
C GLY A 261 7.23 -19.89 14.43
N GLU A 262 6.25 -19.94 13.56
CA GLU A 262 6.25 -20.83 12.39
C GLU A 262 6.86 -20.12 11.16
N PHE A 263 6.42 -18.91 10.84
CA PHE A 263 6.83 -18.15 9.66
C PHE A 263 7.49 -16.80 9.98
N LEU A 264 7.24 -16.27 11.17
CA LEU A 264 7.87 -15.06 11.69
C LEU A 264 8.72 -15.42 12.92
N ALA A 265 9.83 -14.72 13.13
CA ALA A 265 10.64 -14.87 14.33
C ALA A 265 9.80 -14.63 15.59
N GLN A 266 10.12 -15.34 16.67
CA GLN A 266 9.60 -14.98 17.98
C GLN A 266 10.11 -13.57 18.35
N TYR A 267 9.25 -12.74 18.91
CA TYR A 267 9.62 -11.39 19.30
C TYR A 267 9.06 -11.04 20.68
N GLN A 268 9.78 -10.16 21.37
CA GLN A 268 9.35 -9.54 22.61
C GLN A 268 9.13 -8.04 22.38
N VAL A 269 8.07 -7.50 22.95
CA VAL A 269 7.85 -6.05 23.00
C VAL A 269 8.16 -5.60 24.42
N ARG A 270 9.18 -4.73 24.57
CA ARG A 270 9.57 -4.12 25.84
C ARG A 270 9.24 -2.64 25.84
N THR A 271 8.37 -2.23 26.73
CA THR A 271 8.00 -0.83 26.89
C THR A 271 8.80 -0.24 28.05
N LEU A 272 9.59 0.78 27.73
CA LEU A 272 10.41 1.51 28.69
C LEU A 272 9.81 2.90 28.92
N TYR A 273 9.62 3.27 30.17
CA TYR A 273 9.05 4.56 30.51
C TYR A 273 10.15 5.50 31.02
N VAL A 274 10.18 6.72 30.48
CA VAL A 274 11.07 7.79 30.93
C VAL A 274 10.27 8.94 31.49
N GLN A 275 10.85 9.64 32.47
CA GLN A 275 10.25 10.82 33.05
C GLN A 275 10.90 12.09 32.48
N LEU A 276 10.10 13.14 32.37
CA LEU A 276 10.60 14.50 32.11
C LEU A 276 11.24 15.05 33.41
N SER A 277 12.31 15.84 33.26
CA SER A 277 12.75 16.68 34.38
C SER A 277 11.66 17.68 34.79
N ASP A 278 11.77 18.27 35.97
CA ASP A 278 10.78 19.24 36.42
C ASP A 278 10.69 20.46 35.49
N GLU A 279 11.83 20.91 34.94
CA GLU A 279 11.87 21.99 33.94
C GLU A 279 11.21 21.61 32.63
N GLU A 280 11.48 20.39 32.11
CA GLU A 280 10.86 19.86 30.90
C GLU A 280 9.36 19.67 31.10
N ARG A 281 8.94 19.18 32.25
CA ARG A 281 7.53 19.01 32.61
C ARG A 281 6.80 20.34 32.63
N PHE A 282 7.38 21.34 33.34
CA PHE A 282 6.82 22.69 33.38
C PHE A 282 6.69 23.28 31.97
N ALA A 283 7.73 23.18 31.15
CA ALA A 283 7.71 23.66 29.78
C ALA A 283 6.68 22.90 28.93
N TYR A 284 6.54 21.59 29.09
CA TYR A 284 5.56 20.76 28.40
C TYR A 284 4.12 21.21 28.72
N GLU A 285 3.82 21.36 30.01
CA GLU A 285 2.48 21.73 30.49
C GLU A 285 2.12 23.17 30.08
N THR A 286 3.04 24.10 30.21
CA THR A 286 2.86 25.51 29.82
C THR A 286 2.54 25.62 28.31
N ASN A 287 3.32 24.95 27.46
CA ASN A 287 3.09 24.95 26.02
C ASN A 287 1.78 24.22 25.64
N ARG A 288 1.47 23.13 26.35
CA ARG A 288 0.22 22.38 26.14
C ARG A 288 -1.00 23.22 26.49
N GLU A 289 -0.97 23.96 27.61
CA GLU A 289 -2.05 24.84 28.02
C GLU A 289 -2.25 25.99 27.03
N LEU A 290 -1.17 26.64 26.60
CA LEU A 290 -1.21 27.77 25.68
C LEU A 290 -1.91 27.39 24.36
N TYR A 291 -1.52 26.30 23.74
CA TYR A 291 -2.16 25.90 22.48
C TYR A 291 -3.60 25.40 22.68
N ARG A 292 -3.91 24.71 23.79
CA ARG A 292 -5.26 24.23 24.08
C ARG A 292 -6.22 25.39 24.33
N THR A 293 -5.79 26.40 25.06
CA THR A 293 -6.57 27.63 25.27
C THR A 293 -6.90 28.29 23.95
N PHE A 294 -5.91 28.42 23.06
CA PHE A 294 -6.14 28.96 21.72
C PHE A 294 -7.16 28.15 20.91
N LEU A 295 -7.11 26.81 20.97
CA LEU A 295 -8.09 25.95 20.29
C LEU A 295 -9.51 26.18 20.83
N LEU A 296 -9.66 26.25 22.17
CA LEU A 296 -10.94 26.48 22.83
C LEU A 296 -11.53 27.83 22.46
N GLU A 297 -10.74 28.90 22.55
CA GLU A 297 -11.17 30.27 22.21
C GLU A 297 -11.63 30.40 20.76
N ASN A 298 -10.99 29.66 19.85
CA ASN A 298 -11.35 29.67 18.42
C ASN A 298 -12.32 28.54 18.04
N ARG A 299 -12.86 27.78 18.98
CA ARG A 299 -13.80 26.67 18.79
C ARG A 299 -13.30 25.62 17.79
N ILE A 300 -12.00 25.30 17.82
CA ILE A 300 -11.37 24.33 16.95
C ILE A 300 -11.28 22.98 17.67
N ASP A 301 -11.98 21.97 17.17
CA ASP A 301 -11.88 20.59 17.64
C ASP A 301 -11.05 19.76 16.67
N LEU A 302 -9.80 19.49 17.02
CA LEU A 302 -8.84 18.74 16.19
C LEU A 302 -9.26 17.29 15.87
N ARG A 303 -10.35 16.78 16.47
CA ARG A 303 -10.91 15.45 16.15
C ARG A 303 -11.76 15.46 14.88
N ARG A 304 -12.21 16.64 14.43
CA ARG A 304 -13.05 16.79 13.24
C ARG A 304 -12.21 16.82 11.97
N ASN A 305 -12.74 16.27 10.89
CA ASN A 305 -12.12 16.35 9.57
C ASN A 305 -11.92 17.80 9.14
N GLY A 306 -10.73 18.14 8.64
CA GLY A 306 -10.39 19.50 8.20
C GLY A 306 -9.98 20.48 9.32
N ALA A 307 -10.18 20.13 10.60
CA ALA A 307 -9.87 21.03 11.73
C ALA A 307 -8.39 21.39 11.84
N TRP A 308 -7.49 20.54 11.37
CA TRP A 308 -6.06 20.87 11.29
C TRP A 308 -5.81 22.03 10.33
N GLY A 309 -6.40 22.01 9.15
CA GLY A 309 -6.34 23.15 8.20
C GLY A 309 -6.93 24.43 8.79
N GLN A 310 -8.06 24.33 9.51
CA GLN A 310 -8.66 25.46 10.22
C GLN A 310 -7.72 26.01 11.29
N PHE A 311 -7.07 25.14 12.10
CA PHE A 311 -6.09 25.56 13.10
C PHE A 311 -4.92 26.31 12.45
N LEU A 312 -4.33 25.76 11.38
CA LEU A 312 -3.22 26.41 10.67
C LEU A 312 -3.62 27.77 10.11
N ALA A 313 -4.77 27.86 9.44
CA ALA A 313 -5.26 29.10 8.87
C ALA A 313 -5.55 30.16 9.94
N THR A 314 -6.13 29.77 11.08
CA THR A 314 -6.43 30.67 12.19
C THR A 314 -5.15 31.10 12.91
N ALA A 315 -4.22 30.16 13.15
CA ALA A 315 -2.96 30.43 13.80
C ALA A 315 -2.05 31.39 13.00
N ALA A 316 -2.05 31.29 11.67
CA ALA A 316 -1.24 32.16 10.82
C ALA A 316 -1.64 33.64 10.86
N ARG A 317 -2.92 33.93 11.16
CA ARG A 317 -3.49 35.29 11.07
C ARG A 317 -3.07 36.24 12.19
N THR A 318 -2.71 35.73 13.36
CA THR A 318 -2.45 36.56 14.56
C THR A 318 -1.13 36.23 15.23
N PRO A 319 -0.47 37.17 15.93
CA PRO A 319 0.70 36.88 16.76
C PRO A 319 0.42 35.79 17.81
N ARG A 320 -0.74 35.86 18.47
CA ARG A 320 -1.18 34.88 19.47
C ARG A 320 -1.36 33.49 18.84
N GLY A 321 -1.90 33.41 17.62
CA GLY A 321 -2.01 32.18 16.86
C GLY A 321 -0.66 31.55 16.53
N ARG A 322 0.30 32.37 16.10
CA ARG A 322 1.68 31.89 15.84
C ARG A 322 2.35 31.39 17.12
N MET A 323 2.11 32.03 18.27
CA MET A 323 2.56 31.52 19.58
C MET A 323 1.93 30.17 19.92
N ALA A 324 0.62 30.01 19.71
CA ALA A 324 -0.08 28.76 19.92
C ALA A 324 0.45 27.63 19.02
N PHE A 325 0.74 27.92 17.76
CA PHE A 325 1.35 26.96 16.84
C PHE A 325 2.77 26.57 17.25
N LYS A 326 3.58 27.55 17.71
CA LYS A 326 4.90 27.28 18.28
C LYS A 326 4.77 26.38 19.51
N ALA A 327 3.89 26.71 20.44
CA ALA A 327 3.63 25.93 21.64
C ALA A 327 3.16 24.50 21.32
N PHE A 328 2.31 24.33 20.32
CA PHE A 328 1.93 23.01 19.81
C PHE A 328 3.13 22.19 19.32
N ARG A 329 4.09 22.79 18.66
CA ARG A 329 5.33 22.12 18.24
C ARG A 329 6.24 21.79 19.41
N ASP A 330 6.45 22.78 20.28
CA ASP A 330 7.43 22.68 21.38
C ASP A 330 7.02 21.60 22.39
N HIS A 331 5.74 21.53 22.82
CA HIS A 331 5.31 20.47 23.74
C HIS A 331 5.43 19.07 23.11
N ARG A 332 5.21 18.95 21.80
CA ARG A 332 5.41 17.66 21.10
C ARG A 332 6.89 17.28 21.03
N THR A 333 7.77 18.25 20.76
CA THR A 333 9.21 18.02 20.74
C THR A 333 9.72 17.58 22.12
N ILE A 334 9.26 18.20 23.20
CA ILE A 334 9.60 17.81 24.56
C ILE A 334 9.18 16.35 24.83
N ALA A 335 7.95 15.97 24.50
CA ALA A 335 7.47 14.62 24.72
C ALA A 335 8.20 13.58 23.87
N LEU A 336 8.42 13.88 22.58
CA LEU A 336 8.91 12.90 21.60
C LEU A 336 10.44 12.74 21.59
N ALA A 337 11.19 13.77 22.03
CA ALA A 337 12.65 13.80 21.96
C ALA A 337 13.31 14.16 23.30
N ALA A 338 12.68 13.78 24.41
CA ALA A 338 13.22 14.02 25.76
C ALA A 338 14.66 13.47 25.89
N PRO A 339 15.60 14.22 26.50
CA PRO A 339 16.97 13.77 26.74
C PRO A 339 17.07 12.42 27.45
N ALA A 340 16.16 12.12 28.38
CA ALA A 340 16.09 10.85 29.08
C ALA A 340 15.94 9.64 28.10
N LYS A 341 15.28 9.83 26.97
CA LYS A 341 15.15 8.78 25.93
C LYS A 341 16.48 8.42 25.29
N LEU A 342 17.37 9.39 25.11
CA LEU A 342 18.69 9.14 24.51
C LEU A 342 19.58 8.36 25.47
N ARG A 343 19.52 8.61 26.76
CA ARG A 343 20.22 7.80 27.76
C ARG A 343 19.74 6.35 27.78
N VAL A 344 18.42 6.15 27.66
CA VAL A 344 17.86 4.79 27.56
C VAL A 344 18.26 4.12 26.24
N LEU A 345 18.30 4.88 25.14
CA LEU A 345 18.78 4.37 23.85
C LEU A 345 20.24 3.92 23.93
N GLU A 346 21.11 4.70 24.57
CA GLU A 346 22.51 4.33 24.81
C GLU A 346 22.61 2.97 25.52
N GLY A 347 21.92 2.81 26.64
CA GLY A 347 21.88 1.54 27.37
C GLY A 347 21.30 0.35 26.57
N ILE A 348 20.39 0.61 25.62
CA ILE A 348 19.91 -0.43 24.70
C ILE A 348 21.02 -0.79 23.71
N MET A 349 21.70 0.18 23.11
CA MET A 349 22.78 -0.07 22.16
C MET A 349 23.93 -0.84 22.83
N ASP A 350 24.29 -0.48 24.06
CA ASP A 350 25.33 -1.19 24.83
C ASP A 350 24.94 -2.65 25.12
N ARG A 351 23.67 -2.88 25.46
CA ARG A 351 23.14 -4.24 25.72
C ARG A 351 23.13 -5.11 24.47
N HIS A 352 23.01 -4.49 23.31
CA HIS A 352 22.91 -5.13 22.02
C HIS A 352 24.13 -4.90 21.12
N MET A 353 25.32 -4.76 21.76
CA MET A 353 26.58 -4.73 21.00
C MET A 353 26.73 -6.02 20.18
N GLY A 354 26.87 -5.87 18.86
CA GLY A 354 26.94 -7.00 17.92
C GLY A 354 25.61 -7.41 17.29
N ASP A 355 24.48 -6.93 17.81
CA ASP A 355 23.20 -7.06 17.12
C ASP A 355 22.99 -5.95 16.09
N ARG A 356 22.13 -6.20 15.09
CA ARG A 356 21.68 -5.16 14.17
C ARG A 356 20.48 -4.44 14.75
N VAL A 357 20.64 -3.14 15.03
CA VAL A 357 19.66 -2.28 15.67
C VAL A 357 19.13 -1.24 14.70
N ILE A 358 17.81 -1.10 14.58
CA ILE A 358 17.18 0.00 13.83
C ILE A 358 16.47 0.92 14.84
N VAL A 359 16.84 2.21 14.82
CA VAL A 359 16.25 3.23 15.66
C VAL A 359 15.27 4.09 14.86
N PHE A 360 14.01 4.09 15.25
CA PHE A 360 12.94 4.88 14.63
C PHE A 360 12.64 6.12 15.45
N ALA A 361 12.76 7.30 14.85
CA ALA A 361 12.33 8.55 15.45
C ALA A 361 11.21 9.23 14.63
N HIS A 362 10.50 10.16 15.26
CA HIS A 362 9.35 10.83 14.65
C HIS A 362 9.74 11.83 13.54
N ASP A 363 10.86 12.50 13.74
CA ASP A 363 11.32 13.60 12.86
C ASP A 363 12.82 13.52 12.58
N ASN A 364 13.23 14.23 11.53
CA ASN A 364 14.63 14.24 11.10
C ASN A 364 15.56 14.95 12.11
N ALA A 365 15.09 15.95 12.87
CA ALA A 365 15.91 16.66 13.85
C ALA A 365 16.38 15.70 14.95
N THR A 366 15.47 14.86 15.44
CA THR A 366 15.78 13.79 16.39
C THR A 366 16.74 12.76 15.81
N VAL A 367 16.52 12.33 14.55
CA VAL A 367 17.43 11.40 13.85
C VAL A 367 18.85 11.97 13.73
N TYR A 368 18.99 13.23 13.32
CA TYR A 368 20.31 13.89 13.22
C TYR A 368 20.95 14.13 14.60
N ARG A 369 20.14 14.31 15.67
CA ARG A 369 20.66 14.37 17.03
C ARG A 369 21.26 13.01 17.44
N ILE A 370 20.57 11.91 17.20
CA ILE A 370 21.05 10.55 17.43
C ILE A 370 22.36 10.31 16.65
N ALA A 371 22.40 10.69 15.37
CA ALA A 371 23.58 10.55 14.54
C ALA A 371 24.82 11.24 15.12
N ARG A 372 24.66 12.45 15.63
CA ARG A 372 25.78 13.23 16.22
C ARG A 372 26.20 12.73 17.60
N GLU A 373 25.26 12.27 18.40
CA GLU A 373 25.49 11.81 19.78
C GLU A 373 26.16 10.42 19.78
N PHE A 374 25.73 9.54 18.89
CA PHE A 374 26.17 8.14 18.86
C PHE A 374 27.00 7.75 17.63
N LEU A 375 27.30 8.70 16.75
CA LEU A 375 28.08 8.49 15.50
C LEU A 375 27.52 7.37 14.61
N VAL A 376 26.19 7.26 14.54
CA VAL A 376 25.51 6.25 13.74
C VAL A 376 25.02 6.81 12.39
N PRO A 377 25.01 6.00 11.30
CA PRO A 377 24.47 6.42 10.03
C PRO A 377 22.96 6.65 10.10
N VAL A 378 22.48 7.55 9.24
CA VAL A 378 21.05 7.91 9.20
C VAL A 378 20.46 7.78 7.82
N ILE A 379 19.18 7.40 7.79
CA ILE A 379 18.35 7.39 6.58
C ILE A 379 17.14 8.27 6.80
N THR A 380 17.04 9.37 6.04
CA THR A 380 15.91 10.29 6.04
C THR A 380 15.36 10.45 4.62
N HIS A 381 14.26 11.19 4.45
CA HIS A 381 13.70 11.48 3.13
C HIS A 381 14.66 12.28 2.24
N SER A 382 15.58 13.03 2.81
CA SER A 382 16.61 13.78 2.08
C SER A 382 17.86 12.95 1.72
N THR A 383 17.98 11.72 2.23
CA THR A 383 19.09 10.83 1.88
C THR A 383 18.95 10.36 0.45
N LYS A 384 19.96 10.65 -0.38
CA LYS A 384 19.98 10.28 -1.80
C LYS A 384 19.92 8.76 -1.96
N ALA A 385 19.31 8.27 -3.04
CA ALA A 385 19.12 6.83 -3.30
C ALA A 385 20.45 6.05 -3.25
N ARG A 386 21.53 6.58 -3.82
CA ARG A 386 22.86 5.95 -3.79
C ARG A 386 23.42 5.83 -2.38
N GLU A 387 23.32 6.89 -1.59
CA GLU A 387 23.79 6.91 -0.20
C GLU A 387 22.95 5.94 0.67
N ARG A 388 21.62 5.95 0.51
CA ARG A 388 20.71 5.02 1.17
C ARG A 388 21.11 3.57 0.89
N LYS A 389 21.35 3.24 -0.38
CA LYS A 389 21.80 1.91 -0.79
C LYS A 389 23.09 1.51 -0.07
N THR A 390 24.10 2.39 -0.07
CA THR A 390 25.37 2.13 0.61
C THR A 390 25.21 1.90 2.11
N VAL A 391 24.37 2.72 2.79
CA VAL A 391 24.09 2.54 4.24
C VAL A 391 23.42 1.18 4.51
N LEU A 392 22.43 0.81 3.68
CA LEU A 392 21.72 -0.47 3.84
C LEU A 392 22.62 -1.68 3.52
N GLU A 393 23.49 -1.60 2.51
CA GLU A 393 24.46 -2.65 2.20
C GLU A 393 25.46 -2.86 3.35
N ARG A 394 25.99 -1.78 3.94
CA ARG A 394 26.89 -1.86 5.10
C ARG A 394 26.17 -2.32 6.37
N PHE A 395 24.91 -2.01 6.52
CA PHE A 395 24.08 -2.56 7.61
C PHE A 395 23.82 -4.05 7.41
N ALA A 396 23.62 -4.50 6.15
CA ALA A 396 23.47 -5.91 5.81
C ALA A 396 24.74 -6.72 6.06
N SER A 397 25.93 -6.16 5.71
CA SER A 397 27.23 -6.81 5.96
C SER A 397 27.63 -6.83 7.43
N GLY A 398 27.04 -5.97 8.27
CA GLY A 398 27.42 -5.82 9.69
C GLY A 398 28.50 -4.75 9.92
N ASP A 399 28.97 -4.05 8.89
CA ASP A 399 29.89 -2.91 9.04
C ASP A 399 29.24 -1.78 9.85
N TYR A 400 27.93 -1.64 9.72
CA TYR A 400 27.10 -0.82 10.58
C TYR A 400 26.18 -1.70 11.41
N THR A 401 26.29 -1.64 12.72
CA THR A 401 25.43 -2.38 13.65
C THR A 401 24.16 -1.60 14.01
N VAL A 402 24.18 -0.27 13.90
CA VAL A 402 23.07 0.60 14.22
C VAL A 402 22.76 1.54 13.06
N VAL A 403 21.49 1.73 12.74
CA VAL A 403 20.99 2.74 11.78
C VAL A 403 19.83 3.50 12.38
N ALA A 404 19.87 4.84 12.35
CA ALA A 404 18.74 5.66 12.78
C ALA A 404 17.95 6.17 11.56
N THR A 405 16.63 6.20 11.69
CA THR A 405 15.75 6.61 10.61
C THR A 405 14.52 7.35 11.10
N SER A 406 13.99 8.23 10.26
CA SER A 406 12.66 8.79 10.43
C SER A 406 11.60 7.87 9.78
N ARG A 407 10.59 8.43 9.13
CA ARG A 407 9.51 7.64 8.52
C ARG A 407 9.88 6.86 7.25
N VAL A 408 11.05 7.12 6.68
CA VAL A 408 11.44 6.65 5.32
C VAL A 408 11.54 5.13 5.23
N LEU A 409 11.94 4.44 6.29
CA LEU A 409 12.02 2.98 6.30
C LEU A 409 10.70 2.29 6.69
N ASN A 410 9.61 3.03 6.84
CA ASN A 410 8.32 2.43 7.15
C ASN A 410 7.73 1.68 5.95
N GLU A 411 7.89 2.25 4.75
CA GLU A 411 7.31 1.72 3.52
C GLU A 411 8.33 1.78 2.38
N GLY A 412 8.32 0.78 1.51
CA GLY A 412 8.97 0.87 0.20
C GLY A 412 10.47 0.70 0.12
N VAL A 413 11.15 0.36 1.20
CA VAL A 413 12.61 0.10 1.18
C VAL A 413 12.86 -1.31 1.71
N ASP A 414 13.62 -2.12 1.00
CA ASP A 414 14.09 -3.40 1.54
C ASP A 414 15.16 -3.15 2.59
N VAL A 415 14.76 -3.27 3.84
CA VAL A 415 15.66 -3.11 4.99
C VAL A 415 16.23 -4.48 5.33
N PRO A 416 17.56 -4.60 5.40
CA PRO A 416 18.18 -5.84 5.85
C PRO A 416 17.67 -6.25 7.23
N GLU A 417 17.77 -7.54 7.54
CA GLU A 417 17.33 -8.11 8.80
C GLU A 417 17.98 -7.41 9.99
N ALA A 418 17.16 -7.02 10.95
CA ALA A 418 17.58 -6.49 12.24
C ALA A 418 17.08 -7.39 13.36
N ASN A 419 17.85 -7.49 14.45
CA ASN A 419 17.46 -8.25 15.62
C ASN A 419 16.69 -7.38 16.62
N VAL A 420 16.99 -6.09 16.61
CA VAL A 420 16.44 -5.12 17.55
C VAL A 420 15.87 -3.92 16.81
N ALA A 421 14.67 -3.51 17.19
CA ALA A 421 14.11 -2.24 16.80
C ALA A 421 13.85 -1.38 18.05
N VAL A 422 14.17 -0.10 17.94
CA VAL A 422 13.89 0.89 18.99
C VAL A 422 12.97 1.95 18.43
N VAL A 423 11.78 2.07 18.98
CA VAL A 423 10.86 3.17 18.70
C VAL A 423 11.08 4.24 19.74
N LEU A 424 11.93 5.22 19.42
CA LEU A 424 12.26 6.33 20.30
C LEU A 424 11.08 7.28 20.45
N SER A 425 10.34 7.51 19.39
CA SER A 425 9.14 8.35 19.38
C SER A 425 8.18 7.88 18.30
N GLY A 426 6.93 7.68 18.65
CA GLY A 426 5.92 7.20 17.74
C GLY A 426 4.64 8.03 17.82
N THR A 427 4.36 8.78 16.74
CA THR A 427 2.99 9.25 16.44
C THR A 427 2.28 8.29 15.55
N SER A 428 2.90 7.18 15.26
CA SER A 428 2.52 6.28 14.20
C SER A 428 1.18 5.61 14.47
N THR A 429 0.48 5.46 13.38
CA THR A 429 -0.67 4.58 13.27
C THR A 429 -0.22 3.15 13.59
N VAL A 430 -1.15 2.29 13.97
CA VAL A 430 -0.93 0.84 14.10
C VAL A 430 -0.19 0.28 12.88
N ARG A 431 -0.52 0.78 11.69
CA ARG A 431 0.12 0.44 10.42
C ARG A 431 1.64 0.57 10.43
N GLU A 432 2.16 1.75 10.76
CA GLU A 432 3.61 1.98 10.78
C GLU A 432 4.32 1.06 11.78
N HIS A 433 3.67 0.77 12.90
CA HIS A 433 4.20 -0.15 13.90
C HIS A 433 4.25 -1.60 13.37
N VAL A 434 3.17 -2.08 12.77
CA VAL A 434 3.11 -3.42 12.15
C VAL A 434 4.14 -3.56 11.03
N GLN A 435 4.34 -2.53 10.22
CA GLN A 435 5.37 -2.51 9.17
C GLN A 435 6.79 -2.53 9.75
N ARG A 436 7.05 -1.80 10.84
CA ARG A 436 8.34 -1.83 11.55
C ARG A 436 8.62 -3.21 12.14
N LEU A 437 7.64 -3.80 12.82
CA LEU A 437 7.73 -5.18 13.32
C LEU A 437 8.07 -6.17 12.21
N GLY A 438 7.38 -6.14 11.10
CA GLY A 438 7.61 -7.04 9.98
C GLY A 438 9.02 -6.97 9.37
N ARG A 439 9.77 -5.90 9.62
CA ARG A 439 11.16 -5.78 9.15
C ARG A 439 12.17 -6.46 10.07
N ILE A 440 11.86 -6.58 11.36
CA ILE A 440 12.70 -7.28 12.34
C ILE A 440 12.29 -8.73 12.55
N LEU A 441 11.09 -9.12 12.11
CA LEU A 441 10.51 -10.43 12.36
C LEU A 441 10.84 -11.48 11.27
N ARG A 442 11.73 -11.21 10.33
CA ARG A 442 12.13 -12.22 9.35
C ARG A 442 12.80 -13.39 10.07
N LYS A 443 12.25 -14.59 9.88
CA LYS A 443 12.77 -15.81 10.52
C LYS A 443 14.13 -16.16 9.92
N LYS A 444 15.15 -16.20 10.75
CA LYS A 444 16.46 -16.77 10.43
C LYS A 444 17.00 -17.41 11.70
N ASP A 445 17.11 -18.74 11.71
CA ASP A 445 17.57 -19.54 12.83
C ASP A 445 16.83 -19.22 14.16
N ASP A 446 17.25 -19.71 15.31
CA ASP A 446 16.60 -19.58 16.63
C ASP A 446 16.67 -18.16 17.23
N LYS A 447 16.69 -17.09 16.41
CA LYS A 447 16.82 -15.71 16.88
C LYS A 447 15.50 -15.16 17.44
N GLN A 448 15.55 -14.59 18.64
CA GLN A 448 14.49 -13.77 19.21
C GLN A 448 14.70 -12.31 18.80
N ALA A 449 13.69 -11.71 18.17
CA ALA A 449 13.68 -10.29 17.88
C ALA A 449 13.14 -9.50 19.07
N VAL A 450 13.67 -8.29 19.32
CA VAL A 450 13.19 -7.42 20.40
C VAL A 450 12.78 -6.07 19.84
N LEU A 451 11.58 -5.63 20.21
CA LEU A 451 11.11 -4.27 19.96
C LEU A 451 11.08 -3.48 21.27
N TYR A 452 11.85 -2.43 21.35
CA TYR A 452 11.79 -1.47 22.44
C TYR A 452 10.89 -0.28 22.06
N GLU A 453 9.93 0.06 22.92
CA GLU A 453 9.17 1.31 22.86
C GLU A 453 9.57 2.20 24.02
N ILE A 454 10.14 3.38 23.75
CA ILE A 454 10.51 4.34 24.79
C ILE A 454 9.44 5.43 24.85
N ILE A 455 8.73 5.52 25.97
CA ILE A 455 7.55 6.37 26.16
C ILE A 455 7.83 7.39 27.28
N THR A 456 7.56 8.66 27.00
CA THR A 456 7.62 9.71 28.03
C THR A 456 6.33 9.74 28.84
N GLN A 457 6.43 9.44 30.13
CA GLN A 457 5.29 9.40 31.07
C GLN A 457 4.61 10.76 31.22
N GLY A 458 3.29 10.73 31.44
CA GLY A 458 2.47 11.93 31.63
C GLY A 458 2.33 12.81 30.40
N THR A 459 2.67 12.30 29.21
CA THR A 459 2.61 13.05 27.95
C THR A 459 1.61 12.48 26.96
N LEU A 460 1.51 13.15 25.81
CA LEU A 460 0.67 12.68 24.68
C LEU A 460 1.08 11.29 24.14
N GLU A 461 2.30 10.84 24.39
CA GLU A 461 2.78 9.54 23.90
C GLU A 461 2.12 8.36 24.61
N GLU A 462 1.85 8.49 25.89
CA GLU A 462 1.22 7.43 26.69
C GLU A 462 -0.17 7.07 26.12
N ASN A 463 -0.98 8.07 25.79
CA ASN A 463 -2.27 7.86 25.14
C ASN A 463 -2.14 7.22 23.75
N THR A 464 -1.09 7.59 23.00
CA THR A 464 -0.83 7.05 21.68
C THR A 464 -0.37 5.59 21.76
N SER A 465 0.47 5.25 22.72
CA SER A 465 0.92 3.89 22.96
C SER A 465 -0.21 2.98 23.44
N THR A 466 -1.09 3.45 24.32
CA THR A 466 -2.26 2.70 24.80
C THR A 466 -3.17 2.31 23.63
N ARG A 467 -3.46 3.22 22.70
CA ARG A 467 -4.26 2.91 21.50
C ARG A 467 -3.59 1.86 20.60
N ARG A 468 -2.26 1.90 20.46
CA ARG A 468 -1.52 0.91 19.68
C ARG A 468 -1.60 -0.49 20.29
N ARG A 469 -1.54 -0.60 21.62
CA ARG A 469 -1.59 -1.89 22.35
C ARG A 469 -2.96 -2.59 22.25
N GLN A 470 -4.01 -1.87 21.96
CA GLN A 470 -5.34 -2.47 21.70
C GLN A 470 -5.42 -3.27 20.41
N HIS A 471 -4.42 -3.19 19.54
CA HIS A 471 -4.38 -3.94 18.29
C HIS A 471 -3.80 -5.35 18.53
N SER A 472 -4.31 -6.35 17.80
CA SER A 472 -3.92 -7.77 17.88
C SER A 472 -2.42 -8.04 17.73
N ALA A 473 -1.69 -7.16 17.04
CA ALA A 473 -0.23 -7.26 16.91
C ALA A 473 0.52 -7.17 18.26
N TYR A 474 -0.11 -6.62 19.30
CA TYR A 474 0.47 -6.53 20.66
C TYR A 474 -0.02 -7.63 21.62
N ALA A 475 -1.01 -8.40 21.24
CA ALA A 475 -1.63 -9.44 22.08
C ALA A 475 -0.79 -10.74 22.20
N GLY A 476 0.56 -10.64 22.21
CA GLY A 476 1.44 -11.79 22.40
C GLY A 476 1.79 -12.05 23.88
N PRO A 477 1.98 -13.32 24.32
CA PRO A 477 2.53 -13.62 25.64
C PRO A 477 3.96 -13.09 25.72
N GLY A 478 4.24 -12.15 26.61
CA GLY A 478 5.57 -11.57 26.84
C GLY A 478 5.67 -10.04 26.74
N SER A 479 4.55 -9.31 26.86
CA SER A 479 4.63 -7.85 27.04
C SER A 479 4.99 -7.54 28.50
N GLU A 480 6.28 -7.40 28.81
CA GLU A 480 6.76 -6.90 30.08
C GLU A 480 6.87 -5.37 30.04
N SER A 481 6.30 -4.70 31.02
CA SER A 481 6.50 -3.27 31.26
C SER A 481 7.54 -3.09 32.36
N GLU A 482 8.75 -2.68 32.01
CA GLU A 482 9.78 -2.28 32.97
C GLU A 482 9.77 -0.76 33.16
N TYR A 483 9.73 -0.32 34.40
CA TYR A 483 10.00 1.07 34.75
C TYR A 483 11.51 1.28 34.76
N GLY A 484 12.03 2.02 33.77
CA GLY A 484 13.42 2.48 33.77
C GLY A 484 13.57 3.66 34.72
N ALA A 485 14.63 3.63 35.47
CA ALA A 485 15.03 4.70 36.44
C ALA A 485 15.51 5.98 35.72
#